data_7fe31ce2509d3da7913e845dfc497274
#
_entry.id   7fe31ce2509d3da7913e845dfc497274
#
_cell.length_a   1.000
_cell.length_b   1.000
_cell.length_c   1.000
_cell.angle_alpha   90.00
_cell.angle_beta   90.00
_cell.angle_gamma   90.00
#
_symmetry.space_group_name_H-M   'P 1'
#
loop_
_entity.id
_entity.type
_entity.pdbx_description
1 polymer ?
#
loop_
_entity_poly.entity_id
_entity_poly.type
_entity_poly.pdbx_seq_one_letter_code
_entity_poly.pdbx_strand_id
1 'polypeptide(L)'
;ALFGGVIVGGILILLFDITWVDPLITALIAVYIFVHGFREIRKTISVLMESAPKDFDFEGMVRAMKGFEGVEDIHHVHVWRPDEERLALEAHVAISERDLAKADGLKRRIKSLLQERFGIEHATLEVEHAGSVDHDRAVIRNE
;
A
#
# COMPACT_ATOMS: atom_id res chain seq x y z
N ALA A 1 -25.80 5.84 18.27
CA ALA A 1 -26.90 5.06 17.66
C ALA A 1 -27.15 3.72 18.37
N LEU A 2 -26.13 2.99 18.82
CA LEU A 2 -26.27 1.67 19.50
C LEU A 2 -27.00 1.75 20.84
N PHE A 3 -26.74 2.74 21.66
CA PHE A 3 -27.40 2.91 22.97
C PHE A 3 -28.93 3.16 22.85
N GLY A 4 -29.37 3.83 21.80
CA GLY A 4 -30.80 4.06 21.55
C GLY A 4 -31.54 2.76 21.26
N GLY A 5 -30.96 1.83 20.52
CA GLY A 5 -31.57 0.53 20.23
C GLY A 5 -31.76 -0.35 21.46
N VAL A 6 -30.79 -0.33 22.38
CA VAL A 6 -30.89 -1.09 23.66
C VAL A 6 -31.99 -0.54 24.56
N ILE A 7 -32.11 0.79 24.67
CA ILE A 7 -33.15 1.45 25.47
C ILE A 7 -34.54 1.15 24.88
N VAL A 8 -34.72 1.27 23.56
CA VAL A 8 -36.02 0.97 22.90
C VAL A 8 -36.37 -0.51 23.07
N GLY A 9 -35.39 -1.41 22.91
CA GLY A 9 -35.60 -2.85 23.13
C GLY A 9 -36.05 -3.16 24.55
N GLY A 10 -35.39 -2.55 25.57
CA GLY A 10 -35.81 -2.70 26.96
C GLY A 10 -37.22 -2.21 27.25
N ILE A 11 -37.63 -1.07 26.68
CA ILE A 11 -38.98 -0.53 26.83
C ILE A 11 -40.02 -1.46 26.15
N LEU A 12 -39.71 -2.01 24.96
CA LEU A 12 -40.60 -2.94 24.27
C LEU A 12 -40.83 -4.24 25.05
N ILE A 13 -39.77 -4.78 25.65
CA ILE A 13 -39.87 -5.97 26.53
C ILE A 13 -40.77 -5.69 27.73
N LEU A 14 -40.61 -4.56 28.40
CA LEU A 14 -41.39 -4.18 29.57
C LEU A 14 -42.88 -3.91 29.28
N LEU A 15 -43.18 -3.39 28.08
CA LEU A 15 -44.57 -3.02 27.72
C LEU A 15 -45.35 -4.15 27.03
N PHE A 16 -44.65 -5.04 26.30
CA PHE A 16 -45.32 -6.04 25.43
C PHE A 16 -44.94 -7.48 25.74
N ASP A 17 -44.12 -7.74 26.77
CA ASP A 17 -43.65 -9.07 27.18
C ASP A 17 -42.98 -9.87 26.02
N ILE A 18 -42.34 -9.14 25.05
CA ILE A 18 -41.75 -9.71 23.86
C ILE A 18 -40.29 -10.12 24.13
N THR A 19 -40.10 -11.27 24.74
CA THR A 19 -38.79 -11.75 25.23
C THR A 19 -37.79 -12.11 24.12
N TRP A 20 -38.24 -12.38 22.89
CA TRP A 20 -37.36 -12.72 21.77
C TRP A 20 -36.65 -11.52 21.14
N VAL A 21 -37.04 -10.27 21.45
CA VAL A 21 -36.42 -9.04 20.94
C VAL A 21 -34.97 -8.92 21.41
N ASP A 22 -34.71 -9.27 22.65
CA ASP A 22 -33.33 -9.19 23.24
C ASP A 22 -32.34 -10.12 22.51
N PRO A 23 -32.61 -11.44 22.34
CA PRO A 23 -31.72 -12.29 21.53
C PRO A 23 -31.59 -11.84 20.08
N LEU A 24 -32.62 -11.27 19.48
CA LEU A 24 -32.52 -10.75 18.11
C LEU A 24 -31.60 -9.54 18.00
N ILE A 25 -31.75 -8.56 18.90
CA ILE A 25 -30.86 -7.39 18.93
C ILE A 25 -29.42 -7.82 19.22
N THR A 26 -29.22 -8.72 20.14
CA THR A 26 -27.90 -9.28 20.47
C THR A 26 -27.26 -9.95 19.26
N ALA A 27 -28.02 -10.77 18.53
CA ALA A 27 -27.53 -11.42 17.31
C ALA A 27 -27.17 -10.40 16.22
N LEU A 28 -27.99 -9.36 16.02
CA LEU A 28 -27.69 -8.29 15.04
C LEU A 28 -26.43 -7.53 15.40
N ILE A 29 -26.23 -7.20 16.67
CA ILE A 29 -25.03 -6.54 17.16
C ILE A 29 -23.82 -7.44 16.96
N ALA A 30 -23.94 -8.74 17.29
CA ALA A 30 -22.85 -9.69 17.11
C ALA A 30 -22.43 -9.82 15.65
N VAL A 31 -23.39 -9.94 14.72
CA VAL A 31 -23.12 -9.97 13.27
C VAL A 31 -22.45 -8.68 12.80
N TYR A 32 -22.95 -7.54 13.25
CA TYR A 32 -22.37 -6.24 12.91
C TYR A 32 -20.89 -6.14 13.35
N ILE A 33 -20.61 -6.50 14.61
CA ILE A 33 -19.23 -6.48 15.15
C ILE A 33 -18.35 -7.47 14.39
N PHE A 34 -18.84 -8.67 14.11
CA PHE A 34 -18.10 -9.68 13.37
C PHE A 34 -17.72 -9.21 11.96
N VAL A 35 -18.68 -8.67 11.20
CA VAL A 35 -18.44 -8.18 9.84
C VAL A 35 -17.46 -6.99 9.86
N HIS A 36 -17.61 -6.09 10.82
CA HIS A 36 -16.72 -4.93 10.96
C HIS A 36 -15.30 -5.37 11.32
N GLY A 37 -15.16 -6.24 12.33
CA GLY A 37 -13.87 -6.77 12.77
C GLY A 37 -13.16 -7.55 11.65
N PHE A 38 -13.89 -8.34 10.87
CA PHE A 38 -13.31 -9.07 9.75
C PHE A 38 -12.76 -8.15 8.64
N ARG A 39 -13.42 -7.02 8.39
CA ARG A 39 -12.92 -6.00 7.46
C ARG A 39 -11.62 -5.35 7.94
N GLU A 40 -11.57 -5.00 9.23
CA GLU A 40 -10.37 -4.39 9.82
C GLU A 40 -9.18 -5.36 9.83
N ILE A 41 -9.42 -6.64 10.15
CA ILE A 41 -8.37 -7.67 10.09
C ILE A 41 -7.79 -7.78 8.67
N ARG A 42 -8.63 -7.79 7.64
CA ARG A 42 -8.16 -7.84 6.24
C ARG A 42 -7.31 -6.63 5.87
N LYS A 43 -7.69 -5.44 6.32
CA LYS A 43 -6.93 -4.20 6.10
C LYS A 43 -5.55 -4.28 6.78
N THR A 44 -5.53 -4.72 8.04
CA THR A 44 -4.30 -4.89 8.83
C THR A 44 -3.36 -5.92 8.20
N ILE A 45 -3.89 -7.06 7.72
CA ILE A 45 -3.08 -8.09 7.04
C ILE A 45 -2.48 -7.50 5.76
N SER A 46 -3.22 -6.73 4.97
CA SER A 46 -2.69 -6.10 3.75
C SER A 46 -1.52 -5.15 4.01
N VAL A 47 -1.55 -4.43 5.13
CA VAL A 47 -0.43 -3.58 5.57
C VAL A 47 0.75 -4.43 6.05
N LEU A 48 0.49 -5.47 6.86
CA LEU A 48 1.55 -6.35 7.37
C LEU A 48 2.23 -7.19 6.27
N MET A 49 1.54 -7.46 5.16
CA MET A 49 2.11 -8.15 4.00
C MET A 49 2.84 -7.23 3.04
N GLU A 50 3.03 -5.96 3.41
CA GLU A 50 3.77 -4.97 2.60
C GLU A 50 3.26 -4.89 1.15
N SER A 51 1.95 -5.01 0.97
CA SER A 51 1.35 -5.04 -0.37
C SER A 51 1.28 -3.65 -0.99
N ALA A 52 1.60 -3.54 -2.28
CA ALA A 52 1.35 -2.32 -3.04
C ALA A 52 -0.16 -2.02 -3.14
N PRO A 53 -0.56 -0.73 -3.19
CA PRO A 53 -1.96 -0.37 -3.44
C PRO A 53 -2.45 -0.93 -4.77
N LYS A 54 -3.68 -1.45 -4.80
CA LYS A 54 -4.27 -2.02 -6.03
C LYS A 54 -4.42 -1.00 -7.16
N ASP A 55 -4.56 0.28 -6.81
CA ASP A 55 -4.76 1.39 -7.75
C ASP A 55 -3.46 2.14 -8.07
N PHE A 56 -2.30 1.61 -7.67
CA PHE A 56 -1.02 2.26 -7.92
C PHE A 56 -0.58 2.07 -9.38
N ASP A 57 -0.27 3.18 -10.08
CA ASP A 57 0.22 3.16 -11.46
C ASP A 57 1.71 2.76 -11.54
N PHE A 58 1.96 1.48 -11.34
CA PHE A 58 3.30 0.88 -11.36
C PHE A 58 3.99 1.08 -12.72
N GLU A 59 3.25 0.83 -13.81
CA GLU A 59 3.82 0.96 -15.16
C GLU A 59 4.15 2.41 -15.54
N GLY A 60 3.28 3.35 -15.13
CA GLY A 60 3.52 4.77 -15.33
C GLY A 60 4.74 5.26 -14.56
N MET A 61 4.93 4.76 -13.34
CA MET A 61 6.09 5.05 -12.51
C MET A 61 7.40 4.55 -13.16
N VAL A 62 7.45 3.28 -13.55
CA VAL A 62 8.63 2.69 -14.20
C VAL A 62 8.95 3.43 -15.50
N ARG A 63 7.95 3.74 -16.33
CA ARG A 63 8.15 4.54 -17.55
C ARG A 63 8.71 5.92 -17.24
N ALA A 64 8.21 6.58 -16.20
CA ALA A 64 8.69 7.91 -15.83
C ALA A 64 10.14 7.89 -15.35
N MET A 65 10.54 6.85 -14.59
CA MET A 65 11.92 6.65 -14.17
C MET A 65 12.85 6.34 -15.35
N LYS A 66 12.43 5.49 -16.29
CA LYS A 66 13.19 5.18 -17.52
C LYS A 66 13.32 6.39 -18.46
N GLY A 67 12.47 7.39 -18.33
CA GLY A 67 12.53 8.62 -19.14
C GLY A 67 13.67 9.57 -18.78
N PHE A 68 14.43 9.32 -17.72
CA PHE A 68 15.60 10.14 -17.38
C PHE A 68 16.79 9.80 -18.28
N GLU A 69 17.42 10.85 -18.82
CA GLU A 69 18.67 10.72 -19.57
C GLU A 69 19.75 10.06 -18.70
N GLY A 70 20.38 9.02 -19.21
CA GLY A 70 21.40 8.24 -18.50
C GLY A 70 20.86 7.01 -17.77
N VAL A 71 19.55 6.80 -17.71
CA VAL A 71 18.95 5.56 -17.23
C VAL A 71 18.81 4.59 -18.40
N GLU A 72 19.45 3.43 -18.31
CA GLU A 72 19.40 2.38 -19.33
C GLU A 72 18.30 1.36 -19.02
N ASP A 73 18.17 0.97 -17.76
CA ASP A 73 17.13 0.03 -17.32
C ASP A 73 16.72 0.25 -15.88
N ILE A 74 15.52 -0.24 -15.54
CA ILE A 74 14.97 -0.31 -14.17
C ILE A 74 14.46 -1.74 -13.97
N HIS A 75 14.93 -2.39 -12.92
CA HIS A 75 14.54 -3.76 -12.57
C HIS A 75 14.50 -3.94 -11.06
N HIS A 76 14.06 -5.10 -10.57
CA HIS A 76 13.89 -5.41 -9.14
C HIS A 76 13.07 -4.33 -8.41
N VAL A 77 11.96 -3.92 -9.00
CA VAL A 77 11.12 -2.86 -8.45
C VAL A 77 10.11 -3.44 -7.47
N HIS A 78 10.24 -3.05 -6.21
CA HIS A 78 9.31 -3.37 -5.14
C HIS A 78 8.68 -2.09 -4.61
N VAL A 79 7.34 -2.08 -4.51
CA VAL A 79 6.58 -0.98 -3.91
C VAL A 79 5.71 -1.57 -2.81
N TRP A 80 5.78 -1.00 -1.61
CA TRP A 80 4.99 -1.47 -0.46
C TRP A 80 4.55 -0.30 0.42
N ARG A 81 3.69 -0.60 1.38
CA ARG A 81 3.25 0.35 2.41
C ARG A 81 3.84 -0.03 3.75
N PRO A 82 4.80 0.71 4.29
CA PRO A 82 5.26 0.51 5.65
C PRO A 82 4.18 0.86 6.69
N ASP A 83 3.25 1.75 6.33
CA ASP A 83 2.09 2.13 7.14
C ASP A 83 0.88 2.51 6.26
N GLU A 84 -0.23 2.98 6.87
CA GLU A 84 -1.47 3.30 6.15
C GLU A 84 -1.35 4.49 5.18
N GLU A 85 -0.41 5.40 5.40
CA GLU A 85 -0.33 6.69 4.71
C GLU A 85 0.84 6.78 3.74
N ARG A 86 1.94 6.06 3.98
CA ARG A 86 3.19 6.21 3.25
C ARG A 86 3.44 5.07 2.27
N LEU A 87 4.06 5.42 1.14
CA LEU A 87 4.59 4.48 0.16
C LEU A 87 6.11 4.43 0.24
N ALA A 88 6.65 3.23 0.15
CA ALA A 88 8.07 2.96 0.03
C ALA A 88 8.35 2.24 -1.28
N LEU A 89 9.56 2.44 -1.82
CA LEU A 89 10.04 1.83 -3.04
C LEU A 89 11.49 1.38 -2.88
N GLU A 90 11.79 0.21 -3.40
CA GLU A 90 13.12 -0.27 -3.69
C GLU A 90 13.22 -0.62 -5.17
N ALA A 91 14.31 -0.19 -5.82
CA ALA A 91 14.53 -0.46 -7.23
C ALA A 91 16.02 -0.43 -7.57
N HIS A 92 16.42 -1.25 -8.55
CA HIS A 92 17.71 -1.18 -9.18
C HIS A 92 17.63 -0.32 -10.44
N VAL A 93 18.57 0.61 -10.56
CA VAL A 93 18.64 1.58 -11.65
C VAL A 93 19.97 1.37 -12.37
N ALA A 94 19.89 0.78 -13.56
CA ALA A 94 21.06 0.62 -14.43
C ALA A 94 21.34 1.93 -15.17
N ILE A 95 22.54 2.45 -15.02
CA ILE A 95 22.96 3.71 -15.63
C ILE A 95 24.21 3.53 -16.51
N SER A 96 24.33 4.37 -17.53
CA SER A 96 25.53 4.44 -18.37
C SER A 96 26.65 5.30 -17.79
N GLU A 97 26.33 6.16 -16.83
CA GLU A 97 27.27 7.10 -16.22
C GLU A 97 28.21 6.40 -15.23
N ARG A 98 29.48 6.75 -15.28
CA ARG A 98 30.52 6.23 -14.37
C ARG A 98 30.97 7.23 -13.30
N ASP A 99 30.58 8.49 -13.45
CA ASP A 99 30.88 9.54 -12.49
C ASP A 99 29.88 9.49 -11.34
N LEU A 100 30.35 9.20 -10.13
CA LEU A 100 29.54 9.11 -8.92
C LEU A 100 28.78 10.39 -8.62
N ALA A 101 29.35 11.57 -8.88
CA ALA A 101 28.68 12.84 -8.60
C ALA A 101 27.45 13.04 -9.52
N LYS A 102 27.56 12.63 -10.79
CA LYS A 102 26.45 12.67 -11.73
C LYS A 102 25.40 11.60 -11.43
N ALA A 103 25.82 10.39 -11.05
CA ALA A 103 24.93 9.33 -10.59
C ALA A 103 24.12 9.76 -9.36
N ASP A 104 24.74 10.43 -8.39
CA ASP A 104 24.03 11.00 -7.23
C ASP A 104 23.07 12.12 -7.62
N GLY A 105 23.42 12.95 -8.60
CA GLY A 105 22.52 13.95 -9.17
C GLY A 105 21.28 13.33 -9.80
N LEU A 106 21.46 12.29 -10.60
CA LEU A 106 20.37 11.54 -11.24
C LEU A 106 19.48 10.88 -10.19
N LYS A 107 20.05 10.22 -9.20
CA LYS A 107 19.32 9.59 -8.08
C LYS A 107 18.44 10.59 -7.33
N ARG A 108 18.93 11.80 -7.05
CA ARG A 108 18.13 12.85 -6.42
C ARG A 108 16.93 13.26 -7.28
N ARG A 109 17.13 13.44 -8.60
CA ARG A 109 16.07 13.79 -9.54
C ARG A 109 14.99 12.70 -9.62
N ILE A 110 15.39 11.44 -9.66
CA ILE A 110 14.45 10.30 -9.63
C ILE A 110 13.65 10.30 -8.32
N LYS A 111 14.31 10.50 -7.17
CA LYS A 111 13.61 10.56 -5.88
C LYS A 111 12.60 11.73 -5.80
N SER A 112 12.95 12.90 -6.32
CA SER A 112 11.99 14.03 -6.40
C SER A 112 10.78 13.68 -7.27
N LEU A 113 10.98 13.07 -8.44
CA LEU A 113 9.88 12.60 -9.29
C LEU A 113 8.96 11.60 -8.55
N LEU A 114 9.56 10.63 -7.86
CA LEU A 114 8.83 9.60 -7.12
C LEU A 114 7.97 10.21 -6.02
N GLN A 115 8.51 11.18 -5.29
CA GLN A 115 7.79 11.90 -4.24
C GLN A 115 6.68 12.78 -4.81
N GLU A 116 6.99 13.64 -5.79
CA GLU A 116 6.06 14.66 -6.31
C GLU A 116 4.91 14.06 -7.14
N ARG A 117 5.19 13.02 -7.92
CA ARG A 117 4.23 12.48 -8.86
C ARG A 117 3.53 11.21 -8.38
N PHE A 118 4.20 10.39 -7.59
CA PHE A 118 3.72 9.08 -7.17
C PHE A 118 3.50 8.95 -5.66
N GLY A 119 3.82 10.00 -4.87
CA GLY A 119 3.63 10.01 -3.43
C GLY A 119 4.55 9.04 -2.67
N ILE A 120 5.69 8.66 -3.27
CA ILE A 120 6.65 7.76 -2.65
C ILE A 120 7.62 8.58 -1.81
N GLU A 121 7.46 8.54 -0.49
CA GLU A 121 8.28 9.31 0.45
C GLU A 121 9.62 8.64 0.74
N HIS A 122 9.65 7.31 0.72
CA HIS A 122 10.88 6.56 0.98
C HIS A 122 11.27 5.73 -0.24
N ALA A 123 12.37 6.11 -0.90
CA ALA A 123 12.89 5.38 -2.04
C ALA A 123 14.35 4.96 -1.81
N THR A 124 14.60 3.65 -1.84
CA THR A 124 15.92 3.05 -1.91
C THR A 124 16.23 2.75 -3.37
N LEU A 125 17.26 3.38 -3.91
CA LEU A 125 17.68 3.17 -5.29
C LEU A 125 19.12 2.63 -5.27
N GLU A 126 19.26 1.37 -5.67
CA GLU A 126 20.54 0.79 -5.97
C GLU A 126 20.96 1.19 -7.39
N VAL A 127 22.08 1.84 -7.51
CA VAL A 127 22.58 2.32 -8.81
C VAL A 127 23.65 1.35 -9.30
N GLU A 128 23.41 0.76 -10.45
CA GLU A 128 24.29 -0.22 -11.09
C GLU A 128 24.80 0.36 -12.42
N HIS A 129 26.02 -0.05 -12.82
CA HIS A 129 26.49 0.25 -14.16
C HIS A 129 25.87 -0.72 -15.17
N ALA A 130 25.31 -0.22 -16.27
CA ALA A 130 24.59 -1.02 -17.26
C ALA A 130 25.38 -2.22 -17.82
N GLY A 131 26.71 -2.15 -17.83
CA GLY A 131 27.59 -3.25 -18.26
C GLY A 131 27.79 -4.35 -17.22
N SER A 132 27.30 -4.21 -15.99
CA SER A 132 27.41 -5.19 -14.89
C SER A 132 26.07 -5.82 -14.51
N VAL A 133 24.99 -5.47 -15.20
CA VAL A 133 23.65 -5.99 -14.93
C VAL A 133 23.58 -7.47 -15.32
N ASP A 134 23.23 -8.31 -14.36
CA ASP A 134 22.94 -9.72 -14.60
C ASP A 134 21.53 -9.87 -15.19
N HIS A 135 21.43 -10.32 -16.45
CA HIS A 135 20.21 -10.30 -17.24
C HIS A 135 19.09 -11.28 -16.78
N ASP A 136 19.27 -11.99 -15.67
CA ASP A 136 18.27 -12.95 -15.15
C ASP A 136 17.23 -12.30 -14.23
N ARG A 137 16.90 -11.02 -14.45
CA ARG A 137 16.12 -10.23 -13.50
C ARG A 137 14.82 -9.73 -14.09
N ALA A 138 13.78 -10.51 -13.88
CA ALA A 138 12.41 -10.08 -14.15
C ALA A 138 12.04 -8.87 -13.26
N VAL A 139 11.31 -7.93 -13.83
CA VAL A 139 10.58 -6.92 -13.04
C VAL A 139 9.56 -7.69 -12.20
N ILE A 140 9.83 -7.87 -10.91
CA ILE A 140 8.92 -8.61 -10.03
C ILE A 140 7.75 -7.68 -9.70
N ARG A 141 6.59 -8.06 -10.21
CA ARG A 141 5.31 -7.49 -9.79
C ARG A 141 4.90 -8.24 -8.52
N ASN A 142 4.76 -7.55 -7.39
CA ASN A 142 4.10 -8.14 -6.22
C ASN A 142 2.61 -8.32 -6.57
N GLU A 143 2.18 -9.58 -6.76
CA GLU A 143 0.78 -9.98 -6.92
C GLU A 143 -0.02 -9.87 -5.62
#